data_c9d911817a8cb28e6aa5ace900be0812
#
_entry.id   c9d911817a8cb28e6aa5ace900be0812
#
_cell.length_a   1.000
_cell.length_b   1.000
_cell.length_c   1.000
_cell.angle_alpha   90.00
_cell.angle_beta   90.00
_cell.angle_gamma   90.00
#
_symmetry.space_group_name_H-M   'P 1'
#
loop_
_entity.id
_entity.type
_entity.pdbx_description
1 polymer ?
#
loop_
_entity_poly.entity_id
_entity_poly.type
_entity_poly.pdbx_seq_one_letter_code
_entity_poly.pdbx_strand_id
1 'polypeptide(L)'
;MRYSSITGVGFKVPDRTITNDDLAGWMDTSDEWIVSRSGIKERHWVEEGEGTSDLSVEAAKQAMEMAGIQPEDIDLVVVGSLTSDYFFPGVGAQLQDKLGLRTVGSFDVKAACSAFVYSLSIGDQFIKTGQYDTILVVGAEVQSTALNVSNEGRDMAVLFGDGAGAAILQPAEDESRVLSTHMHSEGKYLKELWCEGPASLYHPRISHEHIDAGIHLPSMNGREVFKN
;
A
#
# COMPACT_ATOMS: atom_id res chain seq x y z
N MET A 1 16.41 -25.06 -10.98
CA MET A 1 16.23 -23.67 -10.48
C MET A 1 14.91 -23.69 -9.72
N ARG A 2 14.87 -23.18 -8.52
CA ARG A 2 13.64 -23.13 -7.69
C ARG A 2 12.81 -21.93 -8.16
N TYR A 3 11.51 -22.05 -8.23
CA TYR A 3 10.57 -21.00 -8.57
C TYR A 3 9.61 -20.75 -7.41
N SER A 4 9.05 -19.57 -7.33
CA SER A 4 7.98 -19.25 -6.39
C SER A 4 6.60 -19.35 -7.06
N SER A 5 5.60 -19.69 -6.27
CA SER A 5 4.18 -19.67 -6.64
C SER A 5 3.42 -18.83 -5.62
N ILE A 6 2.34 -18.19 -6.06
CA ILE A 6 1.37 -17.57 -5.16
C ILE A 6 0.36 -18.65 -4.79
N THR A 7 0.37 -19.08 -3.53
CA THR A 7 -0.48 -20.17 -3.02
C THR A 7 -1.73 -19.66 -2.32
N GLY A 8 -1.74 -18.41 -1.90
CA GLY A 8 -2.90 -17.80 -1.28
C GLY A 8 -2.90 -16.29 -1.51
N VAL A 9 -4.10 -15.73 -1.60
CA VAL A 9 -4.32 -14.27 -1.70
C VAL A 9 -5.46 -13.84 -0.79
N GLY A 10 -5.40 -12.59 -0.36
CA GLY A 10 -6.46 -11.98 0.43
C GLY A 10 -6.46 -10.47 0.26
N PHE A 11 -7.56 -9.83 0.62
CA PHE A 11 -7.66 -8.38 0.59
C PHE A 11 -8.60 -7.86 1.68
N LYS A 12 -8.43 -6.62 2.05
CA LYS A 12 -9.37 -5.87 2.91
C LYS A 12 -9.46 -4.44 2.40
N VAL A 13 -10.68 -3.94 2.29
CA VAL A 13 -10.98 -2.53 2.18
C VAL A 13 -11.76 -2.09 3.43
N PRO A 14 -11.66 -0.84 3.86
CA PRO A 14 -12.49 -0.31 4.95
C PRO A 14 -13.98 -0.48 4.69
N ASP A 15 -14.76 -0.56 5.75
CA ASP A 15 -16.22 -0.72 5.63
C ASP A 15 -16.92 0.57 5.20
N ARG A 16 -16.31 1.74 5.47
CA ARG A 16 -16.84 3.04 5.09
C ARG A 16 -16.67 3.29 3.60
N THR A 17 -17.78 3.30 2.87
CA THR A 17 -17.84 3.65 1.45
C THR A 17 -18.08 5.14 1.26
N ILE A 18 -17.30 5.77 0.37
CA ILE A 18 -17.45 7.16 -0.08
C ILE A 18 -17.80 7.16 -1.56
N THR A 19 -18.98 7.64 -1.90
CA THR A 19 -19.47 7.75 -3.27
C THR A 19 -18.99 9.02 -3.95
N ASN A 20 -19.17 9.13 -5.27
CA ASN A 20 -18.90 10.36 -6.00
C ASN A 20 -19.87 11.48 -5.58
N ASP A 21 -21.10 11.15 -5.22
CA ASP A 21 -22.09 12.13 -4.72
C ASP A 21 -21.68 12.70 -3.36
N ASP A 22 -21.10 11.89 -2.47
CA ASP A 22 -20.54 12.38 -1.20
C ASP A 22 -19.43 13.41 -1.48
N LEU A 23 -18.51 13.11 -2.41
CA LEU A 23 -17.45 14.04 -2.79
C LEU A 23 -17.99 15.32 -3.43
N ALA A 24 -19.05 15.24 -4.23
CA ALA A 24 -19.72 16.39 -4.80
C ALA A 24 -20.38 17.29 -3.75
N GLY A 25 -20.69 16.74 -2.57
CA GLY A 25 -21.16 17.51 -1.42
C GLY A 25 -20.04 18.32 -0.73
N TRP A 26 -18.77 17.99 -0.96
CA TRP A 26 -17.62 18.60 -0.26
C TRP A 26 -16.76 19.47 -1.19
N MET A 27 -16.78 19.23 -2.50
CA MET A 27 -15.95 19.94 -3.47
C MET A 27 -16.66 20.09 -4.83
N ASP A 28 -16.16 20.97 -5.68
CA ASP A 28 -16.70 21.23 -7.02
C ASP A 28 -16.34 20.08 -7.98
N THR A 29 -17.15 19.02 -7.95
CA THR A 29 -17.02 17.83 -8.80
C THR A 29 -18.40 17.22 -9.09
N SER A 30 -18.44 16.13 -9.86
CA SER A 30 -19.66 15.35 -10.12
C SER A 30 -19.33 13.90 -10.42
N ASP A 31 -20.31 13.01 -10.27
CA ASP A 31 -20.17 11.61 -10.67
C ASP A 31 -19.75 11.46 -12.14
N GLU A 32 -20.40 12.19 -13.04
CA GLU A 32 -20.07 12.19 -14.48
C GLU A 32 -18.62 12.62 -14.74
N TRP A 33 -18.16 13.67 -14.04
CA TRP A 33 -16.79 14.17 -14.17
C TRP A 33 -15.76 13.14 -13.70
N ILE A 34 -15.99 12.48 -12.55
CA ILE A 34 -15.08 11.50 -11.98
C ILE A 34 -15.07 10.22 -12.85
N VAL A 35 -16.24 9.67 -13.16
CA VAL A 35 -16.36 8.42 -13.92
C VAL A 35 -15.79 8.55 -15.33
N SER A 36 -16.03 9.68 -16.02
CA SER A 36 -15.50 9.88 -17.37
C SER A 36 -13.97 9.92 -17.45
N ARG A 37 -13.28 10.23 -16.33
CA ARG A 37 -11.82 10.35 -16.26
C ARG A 37 -11.12 9.15 -15.62
N SER A 38 -11.76 8.51 -14.66
CA SER A 38 -11.14 7.45 -13.85
C SER A 38 -11.90 6.14 -13.87
N GLY A 39 -13.19 6.14 -14.21
CA GLY A 39 -14.07 4.99 -14.05
C GLY A 39 -14.50 4.71 -12.60
N ILE A 40 -13.99 5.48 -11.63
CA ILE A 40 -14.24 5.27 -10.20
C ILE A 40 -15.66 5.74 -9.85
N LYS A 41 -16.43 4.86 -9.20
CA LYS A 41 -17.79 5.16 -8.71
C LYS A 41 -17.80 5.37 -7.20
N GLU A 42 -16.94 4.65 -6.48
CA GLU A 42 -16.82 4.71 -5.03
C GLU A 42 -15.39 4.38 -4.61
N ARG A 43 -15.03 4.75 -3.37
CA ARG A 43 -13.79 4.40 -2.69
C ARG A 43 -14.10 4.08 -1.25
N HIS A 44 -13.15 3.43 -0.58
CA HIS A 44 -13.27 3.09 0.83
C HIS A 44 -12.26 3.91 1.62
N TRP A 45 -12.69 4.48 2.74
CA TRP A 45 -11.85 5.24 3.65
C TRP A 45 -11.96 4.68 5.06
N VAL A 46 -10.84 4.58 5.76
CA VAL A 46 -10.80 4.13 7.15
C VAL A 46 -11.60 5.02 8.07
N GLU A 47 -12.05 4.44 9.18
CA GLU A 47 -12.55 5.19 10.33
C GLU A 47 -11.39 5.62 11.24
N GLU A 48 -11.66 6.54 12.17
CA GLU A 48 -10.66 6.97 13.15
C GLU A 48 -10.19 5.79 14.00
N GLY A 49 -8.88 5.59 14.05
CA GLY A 49 -8.26 4.51 14.82
C GLY A 49 -8.01 3.22 14.01
N GLU A 50 -8.44 3.15 12.76
CA GLU A 50 -8.13 2.05 11.84
C GLU A 50 -6.90 2.42 10.98
N GLY A 51 -5.86 1.62 11.03
CA GLY A 51 -4.59 1.89 10.33
C GLY A 51 -4.26 0.89 9.23
N THR A 52 -3.17 1.16 8.54
CA THR A 52 -2.66 0.30 7.45
C THR A 52 -2.40 -1.13 7.92
N SER A 53 -1.89 -1.30 9.15
CA SER A 53 -1.63 -2.63 9.69
C SER A 53 -2.92 -3.40 9.99
N ASP A 54 -4.03 -2.75 10.35
CA ASP A 54 -5.30 -3.42 10.61
C ASP A 54 -5.88 -4.02 9.34
N LEU A 55 -5.89 -3.25 8.25
CA LEU A 55 -6.31 -3.75 6.93
C LEU A 55 -5.39 -4.89 6.46
N SER A 56 -4.08 -4.74 6.69
CA SER A 56 -3.08 -5.75 6.31
C SER A 56 -3.25 -7.07 7.05
N VAL A 57 -3.62 -7.04 8.33
CA VAL A 57 -3.91 -8.24 9.14
C VAL A 57 -5.06 -9.05 8.53
N GLU A 58 -6.15 -8.40 8.17
CA GLU A 58 -7.31 -9.09 7.63
C GLU A 58 -7.04 -9.67 6.23
N ALA A 59 -6.30 -8.93 5.38
CA ALA A 59 -5.84 -9.43 4.10
C ALA A 59 -4.89 -10.65 4.26
N ALA A 60 -3.96 -10.57 5.21
CA ALA A 60 -3.01 -11.65 5.49
C ALA A 60 -3.70 -12.93 6.00
N LYS A 61 -4.71 -12.80 6.89
CA LYS A 61 -5.49 -13.94 7.38
C LYS A 61 -6.18 -14.69 6.24
N GLN A 62 -6.82 -13.97 5.33
CA GLN A 62 -7.46 -14.58 4.15
C GLN A 62 -6.44 -15.28 3.25
N ALA A 63 -5.27 -14.64 3.02
CA ALA A 63 -4.22 -15.23 2.21
C ALA A 63 -3.65 -16.52 2.85
N MET A 64 -3.46 -16.54 4.17
CA MET A 64 -3.03 -17.74 4.91
C MET A 64 -4.09 -18.83 4.87
N GLU A 65 -5.37 -18.49 5.07
CA GLU A 65 -6.49 -19.45 4.97
C GLU A 65 -6.54 -20.09 3.59
N MET A 66 -6.45 -19.30 2.51
CA MET A 66 -6.43 -19.81 1.14
C MET A 66 -5.21 -20.70 0.86
N ALA A 67 -4.05 -20.38 1.41
CA ALA A 67 -2.84 -21.19 1.29
C ALA A 67 -2.83 -22.44 2.18
N GLY A 68 -3.79 -22.56 3.12
CA GLY A 68 -3.87 -23.67 4.08
C GLY A 68 -2.74 -23.69 5.11
N ILE A 69 -2.20 -22.53 5.47
CA ILE A 69 -1.09 -22.37 6.41
C ILE A 69 -1.51 -21.63 7.68
N GLN A 70 -0.67 -21.73 8.70
CA GLN A 70 -0.82 -21.05 9.99
C GLN A 70 0.25 -19.95 10.16
N PRO A 71 0.06 -18.99 11.08
CA PRO A 71 1.05 -17.94 11.36
C PRO A 71 2.46 -18.47 11.64
N GLU A 72 2.59 -19.63 12.26
CA GLU A 72 3.85 -20.28 12.59
C GLU A 72 4.64 -20.74 11.35
N ASP A 73 3.98 -20.90 10.21
CA ASP A 73 4.61 -21.35 8.96
C ASP A 73 5.30 -20.22 8.21
N ILE A 74 5.01 -18.95 8.56
CA ILE A 74 5.62 -17.79 7.91
C ILE A 74 7.10 -17.67 8.30
N ASP A 75 7.97 -17.53 7.29
CA ASP A 75 9.43 -17.36 7.44
C ASP A 75 9.86 -15.90 7.30
N LEU A 76 9.12 -15.11 6.53
CA LEU A 76 9.45 -13.73 6.21
C LEU A 76 8.19 -12.92 5.92
N VAL A 77 8.18 -11.65 6.35
CA VAL A 77 7.15 -10.66 6.00
C VAL A 77 7.78 -9.54 5.18
N VAL A 78 7.24 -9.25 4.00
CA VAL A 78 7.66 -8.13 3.14
C VAL A 78 6.44 -7.27 2.84
N VAL A 79 6.47 -6.02 3.28
CA VAL A 79 5.33 -5.10 3.12
C VAL A 79 5.70 -3.96 2.18
N GLY A 80 4.87 -3.72 1.18
CA GLY A 80 4.91 -2.52 0.35
C GLY A 80 3.96 -1.47 0.87
N SER A 81 4.45 -0.40 1.49
CA SER A 81 3.62 0.69 2.02
C SER A 81 4.38 2.01 2.15
N LEU A 82 3.65 3.13 2.03
CA LEU A 82 4.09 4.50 2.36
C LEU A 82 3.47 5.02 3.65
N THR A 83 2.34 4.46 4.06
CA THR A 83 1.41 4.97 5.07
C THR A 83 1.34 4.07 6.29
N SER A 84 2.50 3.77 6.88
CA SER A 84 2.57 3.03 8.14
C SER A 84 1.79 3.77 9.24
N ASP A 85 1.13 3.02 10.14
CA ASP A 85 0.38 3.55 11.29
C ASP A 85 1.21 4.51 12.14
N TYR A 86 2.51 4.27 12.20
CA TYR A 86 3.49 5.13 12.87
C TYR A 86 4.60 5.53 11.90
N PHE A 87 5.28 6.62 12.19
CA PHE A 87 6.44 7.03 11.40
C PHE A 87 7.54 5.95 11.39
N PHE A 88 7.70 5.25 12.49
CA PHE A 88 8.42 3.99 12.66
C PHE A 88 7.94 3.30 13.96
N PRO A 89 8.03 1.97 14.11
CA PRO A 89 8.45 1.00 13.11
C PRO A 89 7.46 0.90 11.95
N GLY A 90 7.86 0.22 10.87
CA GLY A 90 7.03 -0.02 9.71
C GLY A 90 5.90 -1.04 9.96
N VAL A 91 5.07 -1.22 8.94
CA VAL A 91 3.89 -2.12 8.96
C VAL A 91 4.31 -3.58 9.19
N GLY A 92 5.46 -4.01 8.65
CA GLY A 92 5.93 -5.39 8.79
C GLY A 92 6.13 -5.83 10.24
N ALA A 93 6.69 -4.94 11.08
CA ALA A 93 6.84 -5.22 12.52
C ALA A 93 5.49 -5.27 13.24
N GLN A 94 4.54 -4.43 12.85
CA GLN A 94 3.19 -4.40 13.41
C GLN A 94 2.39 -5.66 13.02
N LEU A 95 2.55 -6.12 11.78
CA LEU A 95 1.96 -7.38 11.30
C LEU A 95 2.48 -8.58 12.08
N GLN A 96 3.80 -8.64 12.33
CA GLN A 96 4.39 -9.72 13.12
C GLN A 96 3.71 -9.85 14.48
N ASP A 97 3.53 -8.73 15.18
CA ASP A 97 2.88 -8.68 16.50
C ASP A 97 1.39 -9.04 16.42
N LYS A 98 0.63 -8.34 15.56
CA LYS A 98 -0.83 -8.49 15.43
C LYS A 98 -1.25 -9.87 14.93
N LEU A 99 -0.45 -10.53 14.10
CA LEU A 99 -0.71 -11.90 13.62
C LEU A 99 -0.18 -12.98 14.58
N GLY A 100 0.57 -12.60 15.62
CA GLY A 100 1.19 -13.54 16.55
C GLY A 100 2.27 -14.41 15.90
N LEU A 101 2.98 -13.88 14.90
CA LEU A 101 4.04 -14.63 14.22
C LEU A 101 5.21 -14.90 15.19
N ARG A 102 5.90 -16.03 14.99
CA ARG A 102 7.18 -16.26 15.65
C ARG A 102 8.20 -15.19 15.30
N THR A 103 9.37 -15.21 15.90
CA THR A 103 10.47 -14.30 15.53
C THR A 103 10.94 -14.60 14.10
N VAL A 104 10.53 -13.76 13.16
CA VAL A 104 10.86 -13.85 11.74
C VAL A 104 11.40 -12.49 11.23
N GLY A 105 12.07 -12.50 10.09
CA GLY A 105 12.41 -11.26 9.40
C GLY A 105 11.15 -10.52 8.95
N SER A 106 11.13 -9.20 9.16
CA SER A 106 10.08 -8.34 8.61
C SER A 106 10.65 -6.99 8.20
N PHE A 107 10.22 -6.45 7.07
CA PHE A 107 10.63 -5.12 6.62
C PHE A 107 9.66 -4.55 5.59
N ASP A 108 9.73 -3.22 5.45
CA ASP A 108 8.89 -2.48 4.54
C ASP A 108 9.69 -2.04 3.30
N VAL A 109 9.02 -2.05 2.15
CA VAL A 109 9.52 -1.57 0.86
C VAL A 109 8.81 -0.29 0.51
N LYS A 110 9.54 0.82 0.45
CA LYS A 110 9.01 2.13 0.12
C LYS A 110 9.22 2.45 -1.36
N ALA A 111 8.30 1.96 -2.20
CA ALA A 111 8.34 2.15 -3.66
C ALA A 111 6.99 2.66 -4.22
N ALA A 112 6.26 3.43 -3.43
CA ALA A 112 4.94 4.00 -3.76
C ALA A 112 3.98 2.93 -4.32
N CYS A 113 3.17 3.27 -5.33
CA CYS A 113 2.18 2.39 -5.94
C CYS A 113 2.75 1.09 -6.53
N SER A 114 4.06 1.02 -6.77
CA SER A 114 4.75 -0.17 -7.27
C SER A 114 5.25 -1.10 -6.16
N ALA A 115 5.10 -0.71 -4.89
CA ALA A 115 5.74 -1.38 -3.76
C ALA A 115 5.35 -2.86 -3.62
N PHE A 116 4.09 -3.24 -3.94
CA PHE A 116 3.67 -4.64 -3.94
C PHE A 116 4.48 -5.47 -4.95
N VAL A 117 4.68 -4.98 -6.18
CA VAL A 117 5.45 -5.69 -7.21
C VAL A 117 6.92 -5.81 -6.80
N TYR A 118 7.50 -4.77 -6.19
CA TYR A 118 8.84 -4.82 -5.63
C TYR A 118 8.95 -5.85 -4.49
N SER A 119 7.99 -5.87 -3.58
CA SER A 119 7.90 -6.83 -2.48
C SER A 119 7.76 -8.26 -2.99
N LEU A 120 6.92 -8.47 -4.01
CA LEU A 120 6.77 -9.76 -4.69
C LEU A 120 8.08 -10.22 -5.32
N SER A 121 8.79 -9.31 -6.01
CA SER A 121 10.10 -9.61 -6.61
C SER A 121 11.14 -10.01 -5.56
N ILE A 122 11.16 -9.32 -4.42
CA ILE A 122 12.07 -9.63 -3.32
C ILE A 122 11.74 -11.01 -2.74
N GLY A 123 10.46 -11.30 -2.47
CA GLY A 123 10.02 -12.61 -1.98
C GLY A 123 10.36 -13.73 -2.94
N ASP A 124 10.14 -13.54 -4.25
CA ASP A 124 10.50 -14.50 -5.28
C ASP A 124 12.00 -14.83 -5.25
N GLN A 125 12.87 -13.85 -5.04
CA GLN A 125 14.32 -14.12 -4.95
C GLN A 125 14.70 -14.91 -3.70
N PHE A 126 14.06 -14.67 -2.56
CA PHE A 126 14.28 -15.46 -1.34
C PHE A 126 13.84 -16.92 -1.53
N ILE A 127 12.72 -17.17 -2.19
CA ILE A 127 12.29 -18.53 -2.55
C ILE A 127 13.30 -19.18 -3.52
N LYS A 128 13.69 -18.46 -4.58
CA LYS A 128 14.65 -18.96 -5.60
C LYS A 128 16.01 -19.32 -5.02
N THR A 129 16.49 -18.54 -4.06
CA THR A 129 17.77 -18.83 -3.37
C THR A 129 17.66 -19.95 -2.33
N GLY A 130 16.44 -20.34 -1.95
CA GLY A 130 16.19 -21.37 -0.93
C GLY A 130 16.42 -20.88 0.49
N GLN A 131 16.45 -19.57 0.73
CA GLN A 131 16.66 -19.01 2.05
C GLN A 131 15.38 -19.09 2.91
N TYR A 132 14.21 -18.93 2.28
CA TYR A 132 12.89 -19.03 2.92
C TYR A 132 11.95 -19.85 2.04
N ASP A 133 10.95 -20.47 2.67
CA ASP A 133 9.96 -21.33 2.02
C ASP A 133 8.56 -20.73 2.02
N THR A 134 8.21 -19.94 3.02
CA THR A 134 6.88 -19.34 3.14
C THR A 134 7.00 -17.85 3.45
N ILE A 135 6.59 -17.02 2.50
CA ILE A 135 6.73 -15.56 2.59
C ILE A 135 5.37 -14.89 2.48
N LEU A 136 5.04 -14.06 3.47
CA LEU A 136 3.91 -13.16 3.41
C LEU A 136 4.33 -11.86 2.71
N VAL A 137 3.72 -11.56 1.57
CA VAL A 137 3.88 -10.29 0.84
C VAL A 137 2.60 -9.50 0.96
N VAL A 138 2.71 -8.24 1.40
CA VAL A 138 1.56 -7.34 1.57
C VAL A 138 1.80 -6.06 0.81
N GLY A 139 0.75 -5.52 0.17
CA GLY A 139 0.69 -4.15 -0.33
C GLY A 139 -0.50 -3.45 0.32
N ALA A 140 -0.27 -2.37 1.03
CA ALA A 140 -1.32 -1.70 1.79
C ALA A 140 -1.09 -0.20 1.89
N GLU A 141 -2.19 0.58 1.82
CA GLU A 141 -2.16 2.02 1.96
C GLU A 141 -3.42 2.54 2.67
N VAL A 142 -3.23 3.51 3.55
CA VAL A 142 -4.27 4.40 4.07
C VAL A 142 -3.96 5.81 3.62
N GLN A 143 -4.56 6.22 2.51
CA GLN A 143 -4.34 7.54 1.90
C GLN A 143 -5.35 8.58 2.38
N SER A 144 -6.55 8.15 2.77
CA SER A 144 -7.67 9.04 3.11
C SER A 144 -7.34 10.05 4.21
N THR A 145 -6.51 9.66 5.17
CA THR A 145 -6.10 10.49 6.32
C THR A 145 -5.20 11.68 5.95
N ALA A 146 -4.62 11.67 4.74
CA ALA A 146 -3.76 12.74 4.24
C ALA A 146 -4.34 13.48 3.02
N LEU A 147 -5.58 13.19 2.62
CA LEU A 147 -6.20 13.85 1.46
C LEU A 147 -6.73 15.24 1.85
N ASN A 148 -6.46 16.21 0.99
CA ASN A 148 -7.14 17.50 1.04
C ASN A 148 -8.52 17.37 0.37
N VAL A 149 -9.57 17.25 1.19
CA VAL A 149 -10.96 17.13 0.71
C VAL A 149 -11.55 18.52 0.51
N SER A 150 -10.99 19.24 -0.46
CA SER A 150 -11.41 20.59 -0.88
C SER A 150 -11.23 20.73 -2.38
N ASN A 151 -11.62 21.88 -2.96
CA ASN A 151 -11.45 22.16 -4.39
C ASN A 151 -9.97 22.11 -4.82
N GLU A 152 -9.05 22.53 -3.97
CA GLU A 152 -7.61 22.51 -4.23
C GLU A 152 -7.05 21.07 -4.26
N GLY A 153 -7.60 20.16 -3.43
CA GLY A 153 -7.16 18.76 -3.35
C GLY A 153 -7.97 17.80 -4.21
N ARG A 154 -8.96 18.32 -4.98
CA ARG A 154 -9.93 17.50 -5.73
C ARG A 154 -9.28 16.40 -6.56
N ASP A 155 -8.22 16.72 -7.31
CA ASP A 155 -7.58 15.78 -8.24
C ASP A 155 -6.97 14.55 -7.54
N MET A 156 -6.62 14.68 -6.26
CA MET A 156 -6.17 13.58 -5.42
C MET A 156 -7.35 12.88 -4.73
N ALA A 157 -8.25 13.65 -4.11
CA ALA A 157 -9.34 13.11 -3.30
C ALA A 157 -10.30 12.21 -4.10
N VAL A 158 -10.49 12.47 -5.40
CA VAL A 158 -11.35 11.64 -6.24
C VAL A 158 -10.72 10.31 -6.66
N LEU A 159 -9.38 10.18 -6.58
CA LEU A 159 -8.64 9.02 -7.07
C LEU A 159 -8.30 8.01 -5.97
N PHE A 160 -8.01 8.48 -4.75
CA PHE A 160 -7.41 7.65 -3.72
C PHE A 160 -8.44 7.11 -2.73
N GLY A 161 -8.22 5.87 -2.32
CA GLY A 161 -8.89 5.17 -1.25
C GLY A 161 -7.90 4.35 -0.46
N ASP A 162 -8.41 3.59 0.51
CA ASP A 162 -7.64 2.79 1.45
C ASP A 162 -7.88 1.31 1.19
N GLY A 163 -6.87 0.49 1.44
CA GLY A 163 -6.98 -0.95 1.29
C GLY A 163 -5.67 -1.69 1.50
N ALA A 164 -5.80 -2.99 1.65
CA ALA A 164 -4.68 -3.93 1.72
C ALA A 164 -4.94 -5.15 0.83
N GLY A 165 -3.88 -5.62 0.19
CA GLY A 165 -3.82 -6.92 -0.48
C GLY A 165 -2.64 -7.73 0.04
N ALA A 166 -2.81 -9.04 0.17
CA ALA A 166 -1.78 -9.95 0.63
C ALA A 166 -1.63 -11.16 -0.28
N ALA A 167 -0.43 -11.69 -0.38
CA ALA A 167 -0.13 -12.93 -1.07
C ALA A 167 0.83 -13.80 -0.25
N ILE A 168 0.60 -15.11 -0.26
CA ILE A 168 1.56 -16.09 0.24
C ILE A 168 2.39 -16.62 -0.91
N LEU A 169 3.70 -16.49 -0.79
CA LEU A 169 4.65 -17.10 -1.71
C LEU A 169 5.24 -18.37 -1.09
N GLN A 170 5.24 -19.44 -1.89
CA GLN A 170 5.87 -20.72 -1.53
C GLN A 170 6.63 -21.28 -2.76
N PRO A 171 7.50 -22.30 -2.59
CA PRO A 171 8.07 -22.99 -3.73
C PRO A 171 7.01 -23.53 -4.66
N ALA A 172 7.19 -23.31 -5.95
CA ALA A 172 6.28 -23.86 -6.96
C ALA A 172 6.40 -25.38 -7.04
N GLU A 173 5.27 -26.07 -6.96
CA GLU A 173 5.18 -27.54 -7.12
C GLU A 173 4.82 -27.93 -8.56
N ASP A 174 4.29 -27.00 -9.33
CA ASP A 174 3.84 -27.18 -10.71
C ASP A 174 4.27 -26.04 -11.64
N GLU A 175 3.58 -25.86 -12.77
CA GLU A 175 3.83 -24.79 -13.74
C GLU A 175 3.28 -23.42 -13.30
N SER A 176 2.47 -23.36 -12.24
CA SER A 176 1.94 -22.11 -11.69
C SER A 176 3.01 -21.40 -10.89
N ARG A 177 3.69 -20.44 -11.50
CA ARG A 177 4.86 -19.80 -10.92
C ARG A 177 5.04 -18.35 -11.35
N VAL A 178 5.76 -17.58 -10.55
CA VAL A 178 6.25 -16.27 -10.94
C VAL A 178 7.30 -16.45 -12.04
N LEU A 179 6.96 -16.04 -13.25
CA LEU A 179 7.84 -16.21 -14.43
C LEU A 179 8.97 -15.19 -14.43
N SER A 180 8.62 -13.90 -14.26
CA SER A 180 9.57 -12.80 -14.21
C SER A 180 8.97 -11.60 -13.47
N THR A 181 9.86 -10.75 -12.95
CA THR A 181 9.50 -9.45 -12.36
C THR A 181 10.36 -8.38 -12.98
N HIS A 182 9.79 -7.22 -13.28
CA HIS A 182 10.47 -6.09 -13.90
C HIS A 182 10.24 -4.84 -13.06
N MET A 183 11.33 -4.23 -12.60
CA MET A 183 11.29 -3.06 -11.73
C MET A 183 12.05 -1.91 -12.39
N HIS A 184 11.42 -0.74 -12.47
CA HIS A 184 12.00 0.46 -13.05
C HIS A 184 11.72 1.66 -12.15
N SER A 185 12.62 2.63 -12.11
CA SER A 185 12.45 3.88 -11.39
C SER A 185 13.08 5.02 -12.19
N GLU A 186 12.40 6.15 -12.27
CA GLU A 186 12.88 7.33 -12.96
C GLU A 186 12.80 8.56 -12.04
N GLY A 187 13.84 8.77 -11.23
CA GLY A 187 13.88 9.76 -10.17
C GLY A 187 13.74 11.22 -10.60
N LYS A 188 13.87 11.54 -11.91
CA LYS A 188 13.66 12.89 -12.41
C LYS A 188 12.21 13.39 -12.24
N TYR A 189 11.24 12.46 -12.12
CA TYR A 189 9.81 12.74 -11.95
C TYR A 189 9.35 12.73 -10.47
N LEU A 190 10.27 12.71 -9.54
CA LEU A 190 9.96 12.55 -8.11
C LEU A 190 8.92 13.56 -7.59
N LYS A 191 8.86 14.79 -8.14
CA LYS A 191 7.93 15.84 -7.69
C LYS A 191 6.58 15.85 -8.43
N GLU A 192 6.37 14.94 -9.38
CA GLU A 192 5.11 14.88 -10.11
C GLU A 192 3.98 14.24 -9.30
N LEU A 193 4.34 13.38 -8.33
CA LEU A 193 3.44 12.84 -7.31
C LEU A 193 4.25 12.58 -6.04
N TRP A 194 4.10 13.44 -5.04
CA TRP A 194 4.92 13.40 -3.84
C TRP A 194 4.23 14.01 -2.63
N CYS A 195 4.74 13.72 -1.45
CA CYS A 195 4.43 14.41 -0.20
C CYS A 195 5.73 14.98 0.35
N GLU A 196 5.80 16.30 0.52
CA GLU A 196 7.03 16.99 0.89
C GLU A 196 7.41 16.80 2.36
N GLY A 197 6.44 16.70 3.22
CA GLY A 197 6.65 16.58 4.66
C GLY A 197 5.63 15.65 5.35
N PRO A 198 5.95 15.25 6.60
CA PRO A 198 7.15 15.55 7.40
C PRO A 198 8.43 14.95 6.83
N ALA A 199 9.54 15.69 6.85
CA ALA A 199 10.77 15.29 6.20
C ALA A 199 12.02 15.51 7.05
N SER A 200 13.05 14.68 6.83
CA SER A 200 14.36 14.85 7.51
C SER A 200 15.14 16.07 7.01
N LEU A 201 14.71 16.70 5.94
CA LEU A 201 15.27 17.95 5.43
C LEU A 201 14.98 19.15 6.35
N TYR A 202 13.95 19.02 7.20
CA TYR A 202 13.49 20.12 8.05
C TYR A 202 13.85 19.94 9.51
N HIS A 203 14.04 21.07 10.22
CA HIS A 203 14.32 21.15 11.64
C HIS A 203 13.37 22.17 12.31
N PRO A 204 12.33 21.72 13.04
CA PRO A 204 11.86 20.33 13.20
C PRO A 204 11.34 19.72 11.88
N ARG A 205 11.14 18.38 11.85
CA ARG A 205 10.65 17.65 10.66
C ARG A 205 9.34 18.18 10.09
N ILE A 206 8.52 18.81 10.94
CA ILE A 206 7.31 19.55 10.62
C ILE A 206 7.17 20.71 11.62
N SER A 207 6.73 21.87 11.17
CA SER A 207 6.39 23.03 11.98
C SER A 207 4.95 23.48 11.69
N HIS A 208 4.41 24.41 12.48
CA HIS A 208 3.10 25.00 12.17
C HIS A 208 3.09 25.70 10.81
N GLU A 209 4.16 26.39 10.43
CA GLU A 209 4.29 27.00 9.10
C GLU A 209 4.24 25.97 7.97
N HIS A 210 4.84 24.79 8.17
CA HIS A 210 4.76 23.69 7.21
C HIS A 210 3.35 23.11 7.10
N ILE A 211 2.61 23.04 8.20
CA ILE A 211 1.22 22.60 8.21
C ILE A 211 0.34 23.63 7.47
N ASP A 212 0.51 24.92 7.78
CA ASP A 212 -0.22 26.02 7.15
C ASP A 212 0.07 26.10 5.64
N ALA A 213 1.30 25.77 5.23
CA ALA A 213 1.69 25.67 3.82
C ALA A 213 1.23 24.37 3.14
N GLY A 214 0.62 23.42 3.86
CA GLY A 214 0.08 22.19 3.31
C GLY A 214 1.11 21.16 2.85
N ILE A 215 2.41 21.28 3.23
CA ILE A 215 3.45 20.35 2.74
C ILE A 215 3.27 18.90 3.22
N HIS A 216 2.44 18.68 4.24
CA HIS A 216 2.08 17.37 4.78
C HIS A 216 0.99 16.66 3.96
N LEU A 217 0.41 17.35 3.01
CA LEU A 217 -0.59 16.81 2.09
C LEU A 217 0.10 16.39 0.78
N PRO A 218 -0.21 15.22 0.23
CA PRO A 218 0.33 14.81 -1.06
C PRO A 218 -0.18 15.71 -2.18
N SER A 219 0.68 15.98 -3.15
CA SER A 219 0.35 16.77 -4.34
C SER A 219 0.69 15.99 -5.61
N MET A 220 -0.07 16.25 -6.67
CA MET A 220 0.07 15.56 -7.94
C MET A 220 -0.06 16.54 -9.13
N ASN A 221 0.87 16.42 -10.07
CA ASN A 221 0.72 16.95 -11.42
C ASN A 221 0.05 15.88 -12.30
N GLY A 222 -1.27 15.76 -12.22
CA GLY A 222 -2.02 14.67 -12.84
C GLY A 222 -1.75 14.50 -14.34
N ARG A 223 -1.47 15.61 -15.07
CA ARG A 223 -1.16 15.56 -16.49
C ARG A 223 0.18 14.88 -16.78
N GLU A 224 1.20 15.17 -16.01
CA GLU A 224 2.52 14.56 -16.20
C GLU A 224 2.56 13.12 -15.70
N VAL A 225 1.88 12.83 -14.57
CA VAL A 225 1.74 11.45 -14.04
C VAL A 225 1.01 10.55 -15.05
N PHE A 226 -0.02 11.06 -15.75
CA PHE A 226 -0.76 10.28 -16.75
C PHE A 226 0.06 9.99 -18.02
N LYS A 227 1.02 10.87 -18.37
CA LYS A 227 1.81 10.74 -19.60
C LYS A 227 3.04 9.82 -19.45
N ASN A 228 3.58 9.69 -18.23
CA ASN A 228 4.82 8.99 -17.92
C ASN A 228 4.58 7.77 -17.05
#